data_98a0422f519924f626b8c03e89b13ea8
#
_entry.id   98a0422f519924f626b8c03e89b13ea8
#
_cell.length_a   1.000
_cell.length_b   1.000
_cell.length_c   1.000
_cell.angle_alpha   90.00
_cell.angle_beta   90.00
_cell.angle_gamma   90.00
#
_symmetry.space_group_name_H-M   'P 1'
#
loop_
_entity.id
_entity.type
_entity.pdbx_description
1 polymer ?
#
loop_
_entity_poly.entity_id
_entity_poly.type
_entity_poly.pdbx_seq_one_letter_code
_entity_poly.pdbx_strand_id
1 'polypeptide(L)' 'MIKSIKQVRDDFIKSGISIAEWARDNNFSPDLVYRILKNNKVPRRGESHKIAVKLGIKEQKDMD' A
#
# COMPACT_ATOMS: atom_id res chain seq x y z
N MET A 1 3.70 -13.15 4.96
CA MET A 1 4.38 -13.04 3.71
C MET A 1 4.28 -11.68 3.12
N ILE A 2 5.34 -11.20 2.53
CA ILE A 2 5.39 -9.87 1.97
C ILE A 2 5.13 -9.92 0.48
N LYS A 3 4.26 -9.04 -0.01
CA LYS A 3 3.97 -8.93 -1.42
C LYS A 3 4.88 -7.89 -2.05
N SER A 4 5.19 -8.06 -3.33
CA SER A 4 5.88 -7.01 -4.05
C SER A 4 4.88 -5.93 -4.46
N ILE A 5 5.39 -4.75 -4.78
CA ILE A 5 4.53 -3.66 -5.24
C ILE A 5 3.82 -4.07 -6.53
N LYS A 6 4.51 -4.78 -7.39
CA LYS A 6 3.91 -5.26 -8.63
C LYS A 6 2.74 -6.20 -8.35
N GLN A 7 2.91 -7.09 -7.37
CA GLN A 7 1.86 -8.02 -6.99
C GLN A 7 0.63 -7.28 -6.49
N VAL A 8 0.85 -6.23 -5.68
CA VAL A 8 -0.25 -5.44 -5.15
C VAL A 8 -1.01 -4.75 -6.28
N ARG A 9 -0.28 -4.19 -7.26
CA ARG A 9 -0.94 -3.56 -8.40
C ARG A 9 -1.76 -4.57 -9.19
N ASP A 10 -1.22 -5.76 -9.40
CA ASP A 10 -1.96 -6.80 -10.10
C ASP A 10 -3.22 -7.20 -9.34
N ASP A 11 -3.13 -7.26 -8.02
CA ASP A 11 -4.29 -7.60 -7.20
C ASP A 11 -5.40 -6.58 -7.36
N PHE A 12 -5.06 -5.29 -7.44
CA PHE A 12 -6.06 -4.26 -7.67
C PHE A 12 -6.73 -4.43 -9.03
N ILE A 13 -5.94 -4.73 -10.04
CA ILE A 13 -6.48 -4.93 -11.38
C ILE A 13 -7.44 -6.12 -11.39
N LYS A 14 -7.06 -7.20 -10.75
CA LYS A 14 -7.88 -8.42 -10.75
C LYS A 14 -9.15 -8.25 -9.94
N SER A 15 -9.08 -7.51 -8.85
CA SER A 15 -10.24 -7.37 -7.97
C SER A 15 -11.25 -6.36 -8.51
N GLY A 16 -10.83 -5.50 -9.42
CA GLY A 16 -11.72 -4.47 -9.95
C GLY A 16 -11.94 -3.30 -9.02
N ILE A 17 -11.21 -3.23 -7.92
CA ILE A 17 -11.33 -2.12 -6.98
C ILE A 17 -10.29 -1.08 -7.34
N SER A 18 -10.68 0.19 -7.41
CA SER A 18 -9.72 1.24 -7.73
C SER A 18 -8.86 1.53 -6.52
N ILE A 19 -7.63 1.96 -6.77
CA ILE A 19 -6.70 2.31 -5.71
C ILE A 19 -7.26 3.46 -4.87
N ALA A 20 -7.89 4.45 -5.53
CA ALA A 20 -8.46 5.59 -4.81
C ALA A 20 -9.58 5.14 -3.89
N GLU A 21 -10.40 4.22 -4.34
CA GLU A 21 -11.50 3.71 -3.54
C GLU A 21 -10.97 2.98 -2.32
N TRP A 22 -9.98 2.13 -2.51
CA TRP A 22 -9.37 1.41 -1.42
C TRP A 22 -8.76 2.36 -0.38
N ALA A 23 -8.09 3.40 -0.87
CA ALA A 23 -7.45 4.37 0.02
C ALA A 23 -8.49 5.08 0.88
N ARG A 24 -9.58 5.51 0.27
CA ARG A 24 -10.63 6.20 1.02
C ARG A 24 -11.28 5.29 2.04
N ASP A 25 -11.50 4.04 1.67
CA ASP A 25 -12.11 3.07 2.59
C ASP A 25 -11.24 2.83 3.80
N ASN A 26 -9.94 2.99 3.67
CA ASN A 26 -9.01 2.78 4.77
C ASN A 26 -8.54 4.10 5.39
N ASN A 27 -9.15 5.21 5.00
CA ASN A 27 -8.82 6.54 5.53
C ASN A 27 -7.40 6.97 5.21
N PHE A 28 -6.92 6.58 4.05
CA PHE A 28 -5.60 6.99 3.58
C PHE A 28 -5.75 7.99 2.44
N SER A 29 -4.72 8.79 2.22
CA SER A 29 -4.69 9.69 1.09
C SER A 29 -4.45 8.91 -0.19
N PRO A 30 -5.33 9.01 -1.20
CA PRO A 30 -5.10 8.30 -2.45
C PRO A 30 -3.79 8.69 -3.12
N ASP A 31 -3.39 9.96 -2.99
CA ASP A 31 -2.13 10.42 -3.58
C ASP A 31 -0.94 9.69 -3.01
N LEU A 32 -0.96 9.44 -1.69
CA LEU A 32 0.12 8.71 -1.06
C LEU A 32 0.18 7.27 -1.51
N VAL A 33 -0.98 6.64 -1.65
CA VAL A 33 -1.03 5.25 -2.10
C VAL A 33 -0.50 5.15 -3.53
N TYR A 34 -0.92 6.05 -4.41
CA TYR A 34 -0.44 6.06 -5.78
C TYR A 34 1.07 6.27 -5.82
N ARG A 35 1.58 7.17 -4.97
CA ARG A 35 3.00 7.46 -4.95
C ARG A 35 3.82 6.24 -4.54
N ILE A 36 3.35 5.51 -3.54
CA ILE A 36 4.04 4.31 -3.10
C ILE A 36 4.09 3.27 -4.21
N LEU A 37 2.96 3.06 -4.89
CA LEU A 37 2.90 2.06 -5.94
C LEU A 37 3.67 2.48 -7.17
N LYS A 38 3.75 3.78 -7.43
CA LYS A 38 4.46 4.27 -8.60
C LYS A 38 5.96 4.25 -8.41
N ASN A 39 6.43 4.65 -7.22
CA ASN A 39 7.86 4.78 -6.97
C ASN A 39 8.55 3.45 -6.71
N ASN A 40 7.78 2.42 -6.47
CA ASN A 40 8.35 1.09 -6.27
C ASN A 40 9.31 1.05 -5.08
N LYS A 41 9.08 1.88 -4.08
CA LYS A 41 9.89 1.92 -2.88
C LYS A 41 9.03 1.64 -1.67
N VAL A 42 9.59 0.89 -0.72
CA VAL A 42 8.88 0.58 0.52
C VAL A 42 9.13 1.70 1.52
N PRO A 43 8.07 2.38 1.98
CA PRO A 43 8.25 3.46 2.95
C PRO A 43 8.66 2.93 4.31
N ARG A 44 9.34 3.77 5.07
CA ARG A 44 9.88 3.35 6.36
C ARG A 44 9.08 3.82 7.55
N ARG A 45 8.38 4.93 7.43
CA ARG A 45 7.64 5.46 8.58
C ARG A 45 6.56 6.41 8.12
N GLY A 46 5.77 6.86 9.08
CA GLY A 46 4.68 7.78 8.82
C GLY A 46 3.47 7.07 8.27
N GLU A 47 2.58 7.84 7.68
CA GLU A 47 1.37 7.27 7.11
C GLU A 47 1.67 6.34 5.96
N SER A 48 2.71 6.63 5.20
CA SER A 48 3.12 5.76 4.09
C SER A 48 3.50 4.37 4.59
N HIS A 49 4.12 4.30 5.77
CA HIS A 49 4.45 3.00 6.37
C HIS A 49 3.18 2.22 6.69
N LYS A 50 2.17 2.90 7.24
CA LYS A 50 0.90 2.25 7.57
C LYS A 50 0.22 1.73 6.30
N ILE A 51 0.28 2.50 5.23
CA ILE A 51 -0.28 2.09 3.96
C ILE A 51 0.43 0.84 3.44
N ALA A 52 1.75 0.82 3.52
CA ALA A 52 2.53 -0.32 3.05
C ALA A 52 2.21 -1.58 3.83
N VAL A 53 2.05 -1.47 5.14
CA VAL A 53 1.67 -2.61 5.97
C VAL A 53 0.28 -3.11 5.58
N LYS A 54 -0.66 -2.19 5.38
CA LYS A 54 -2.02 -2.57 5.02
C LYS A 54 -2.08 -3.23 3.65
N LEU A 55 -1.23 -2.78 2.73
CA LEU A 55 -1.18 -3.37 1.40
C LEU A 55 -0.49 -4.73 1.38
N GLY A 56 0.23 -5.06 2.42
CA GLY A 56 0.97 -6.31 2.48
C GLY A 56 2.37 -6.25 1.90
N ILE A 57 2.85 -5.05 1.59
CA ILE A 57 4.20 -4.87 1.05
C ILE A 57 5.23 -5.01 2.17
N LYS A 58 4.82 -4.75 3.39
CA LYS A 58 5.73 -4.69 4.51
C LYS A 58 5.09 -5.33 5.72
N GLU A 59 5.89 -5.99 6.53
CA GLU A 59 5.38 -6.55 7.77
C GLU A 59 5.45 -5.53 8.87
N GLN A 60 4.43 -5.52 9.71
CA GLN A 60 4.44 -4.63 10.86
C GLN A 60 5.25 -5.25 11.96
N LYS A 61 6.21 -4.49 12.48
CA LYS A 61 7.00 -4.95 13.59
C LYS A 61 6.59 -4.20 14.81
N ASP A 62 6.41 -4.95 15.87
CA ASP A 62 5.99 -4.34 17.09
C ASP A 62 7.09 -3.63 17.79
N MET A 63 8.31 -3.90 17.47
CA MET A 63 9.28 -3.28 18.10
C MET A 63 9.77 -2.23 17.46
N ASP A 64 9.90 -1.32 17.79
CA ASP A 64 10.52 -0.30 17.28
C ASP A 64 10.24 0.71 17.62
#